data_b6e526f266ac456ebf9a24b178033746
#
_entry.id   b6e526f266ac456ebf9a24b178033746
#
_cell.length_a   1.000
_cell.length_b   1.000
_cell.length_c   1.000
_cell.angle_alpha   90.00
_cell.angle_beta   90.00
_cell.angle_gamma   90.00
#
_symmetry.space_group_name_H-M   'P 1'
#
loop_
_entity.id
_entity.type
_entity.pdbx_description
1 polymer ?
#
loop_
_entity_poly.entity_id
_entity_poly.type
_entity_poly.pdbx_seq_one_letter_code
_entity_poly.pdbx_strand_id
1 'polypeptide(L)'
;MSTLIATARKPSPPPADTASLAEVAYARIRQAITDGDLKSGASLRETAVADWLAMSRTPVRDALRRLESDGLLAHEAHRGAVVATLDESAILELYAMREMLEGSAAALAARHGREDELDTLRHIAAEEAGALNDAPRLVAINRRFHQAIFRAAHNRYLLKMLNPVHDGIAIMGRSTLADPARARDAHAEHLELVELLARRDAAGAEAVARRHSRGSLDARLKLQREIAKG
;
A
#
# COMPACT_ATOMS: atom_id res chain seq x y z
N MET A 1 14.58 -26.31 1.07
CA MET A 1 14.28 -24.90 0.73
C MET A 1 12.96 -24.54 1.38
N SER A 2 13.02 -23.79 2.47
CA SER A 2 11.91 -23.55 3.41
C SER A 2 10.88 -22.62 2.78
N THR A 3 9.62 -23.04 2.79
CA THR A 3 8.48 -22.23 2.40
C THR A 3 8.25 -21.17 3.48
N LEU A 4 8.53 -19.90 3.19
CA LEU A 4 8.44 -18.77 4.14
C LEU A 4 7.05 -18.55 4.75
N ILE A 5 6.01 -19.24 4.26
CA ILE A 5 4.65 -19.21 4.84
C ILE A 5 4.61 -19.73 6.29
N ALA A 6 5.57 -20.59 6.70
CA ALA A 6 5.61 -21.15 8.05
C ALA A 6 5.83 -20.10 9.16
N THR A 7 6.30 -18.89 8.81
CA THR A 7 6.54 -17.77 9.75
C THR A 7 5.49 -16.68 9.64
N ALA A 8 4.60 -16.71 8.64
CA ALA A 8 3.55 -15.72 8.49
C ALA A 8 2.51 -15.84 9.60
N ARG A 9 2.09 -14.72 10.17
CA ARG A 9 1.07 -14.66 11.23
C ARG A 9 -0.22 -15.34 10.75
N LYS A 10 -0.78 -16.23 11.56
CA LYS A 10 -2.05 -16.90 11.21
C LYS A 10 -3.17 -15.87 11.14
N PRO A 11 -3.88 -15.77 10.02
CA PRO A 11 -4.93 -14.73 9.87
C PRO A 11 -6.12 -15.00 10.80
N SER A 12 -6.80 -13.94 11.21
CA SER A 12 -8.05 -14.02 11.98
C SER A 12 -9.16 -14.73 11.18
N PRO A 13 -10.13 -15.41 11.82
CA PRO A 13 -11.24 -16.05 11.11
C PRO A 13 -12.03 -15.02 10.28
N PRO A 14 -12.67 -15.43 9.16
CA PRO A 14 -13.44 -14.54 8.32
C PRO A 14 -14.66 -13.97 9.05
N PRO A 15 -15.10 -12.74 8.75
CA PRO A 15 -16.43 -12.32 9.08
C PRO A 15 -17.44 -13.21 8.34
N ALA A 16 -18.44 -13.68 9.06
CA ALA A 16 -19.48 -14.57 8.54
C ALA A 16 -20.54 -13.76 7.80
N ASP A 17 -20.24 -13.20 6.61
CA ASP A 17 -21.31 -12.76 5.71
C ASP A 17 -20.82 -12.52 4.27
N THR A 18 -21.46 -13.20 3.32
CA THR A 18 -21.59 -12.94 1.87
C THR A 18 -20.34 -12.99 0.96
N ALA A 19 -19.10 -12.91 1.43
CA ALA A 19 -17.93 -13.02 0.56
C ALA A 19 -17.64 -14.50 0.20
N SER A 20 -17.34 -14.78 -1.06
CA SER A 20 -16.89 -16.11 -1.48
C SER A 20 -15.58 -16.50 -0.78
N LEU A 21 -15.33 -17.80 -0.58
CA LEU A 21 -14.08 -18.27 0.00
C LEU A 21 -12.85 -17.80 -0.81
N ALA A 22 -12.99 -17.60 -2.12
CA ALA A 22 -11.94 -17.06 -2.97
C ALA A 22 -11.66 -15.58 -2.67
N GLU A 23 -12.69 -14.76 -2.42
CA GLU A 23 -12.54 -13.36 -2.01
C GLU A 23 -11.88 -13.25 -0.64
N VAL A 24 -12.26 -14.10 0.31
CA VAL A 24 -11.64 -14.17 1.63
C VAL A 24 -10.17 -14.56 1.52
N ALA A 25 -9.84 -15.58 0.71
CA ALA A 25 -8.46 -16.00 0.47
C ALA A 25 -7.65 -14.87 -0.18
N TYR A 26 -8.18 -14.23 -1.22
CA TYR A 26 -7.57 -13.08 -1.89
C TYR A 26 -7.26 -11.96 -0.89
N ALA A 27 -8.24 -11.53 -0.11
CA ALA A 27 -8.08 -10.44 0.84
C ALA A 27 -7.01 -10.74 1.90
N ARG A 28 -6.95 -11.98 2.41
CA ARG A 28 -5.98 -12.40 3.43
C ARG A 28 -4.56 -12.49 2.90
N ILE A 29 -4.38 -13.07 1.70
CA ILE A 29 -3.05 -13.15 1.07
C ILE A 29 -2.56 -11.75 0.76
N ARG A 30 -3.42 -10.91 0.13
CA ARG A 30 -3.11 -9.50 -0.14
C ARG A 30 -2.71 -8.75 1.13
N GLN A 31 -3.46 -8.91 2.22
CA GLN A 31 -3.16 -8.29 3.51
C GLN A 31 -1.79 -8.72 4.03
N ALA A 32 -1.48 -10.02 4.01
CA ALA A 32 -0.18 -10.53 4.45
C ALA A 32 1.00 -10.03 3.62
N ILE A 33 0.79 -9.81 2.30
CA ILE A 33 1.79 -9.17 1.43
C ILE A 33 1.96 -7.70 1.83
N THR A 34 0.88 -6.95 1.99
CA THR A 34 0.92 -5.52 2.29
C THR A 34 1.41 -5.20 3.70
N ASP A 35 1.25 -6.13 4.64
CA ASP A 35 1.77 -6.01 6.01
C ASP A 35 3.24 -6.49 6.12
N GLY A 36 3.79 -7.10 5.03
CA GLY A 36 5.17 -7.57 4.97
C GLY A 36 5.39 -8.95 5.62
N ASP A 37 4.32 -9.65 6.00
CA ASP A 37 4.38 -11.03 6.49
C ASP A 37 4.82 -11.99 5.37
N LEU A 38 4.39 -11.71 4.14
CA LEU A 38 4.82 -12.38 2.92
C LEU A 38 5.75 -11.44 2.14
N LYS A 39 7.04 -11.70 2.19
CA LYS A 39 8.07 -10.84 1.59
C LYS A 39 8.18 -11.03 0.09
N SER A 40 8.64 -10.00 -0.61
CA SER A 40 9.03 -10.04 -2.03
C SER A 40 9.90 -11.26 -2.33
N GLY A 41 9.60 -11.99 -3.42
CA GLY A 41 10.26 -13.24 -3.80
C GLY A 41 9.85 -14.49 -3.00
N ALA A 42 8.95 -14.37 -2.01
CA ALA A 42 8.44 -15.52 -1.26
C ALA A 42 7.57 -16.42 -2.15
N SER A 43 7.83 -17.75 -2.13
CA SER A 43 7.05 -18.73 -2.89
C SER A 43 5.76 -19.10 -2.15
N LEU A 44 4.62 -19.04 -2.86
CA LEU A 44 3.27 -19.33 -2.38
C LEU A 44 2.74 -20.61 -3.03
N ARG A 45 3.10 -21.77 -2.48
CA ARG A 45 2.56 -23.05 -2.95
C ARG A 45 1.10 -23.21 -2.53
N GLU A 46 0.21 -23.56 -3.47
CA GLU A 46 -1.23 -23.72 -3.21
C GLU A 46 -1.53 -24.53 -1.94
N THR A 47 -0.82 -25.66 -1.74
CA THR A 47 -1.02 -26.54 -0.58
C THR A 47 -0.66 -25.84 0.73
N ALA A 48 0.49 -25.16 0.78
CA ALA A 48 0.92 -24.45 1.97
C ALA A 48 0.04 -23.26 2.31
N VAL A 49 -0.47 -22.54 1.28
CA VAL A 49 -1.42 -21.45 1.47
C VAL A 49 -2.79 -21.97 1.95
N ALA A 50 -3.24 -23.11 1.39
CA ALA A 50 -4.48 -23.77 1.81
C ALA A 50 -4.44 -24.20 3.29
N ASP A 51 -3.34 -24.77 3.72
CA ASP A 51 -3.08 -25.16 5.11
C ASP A 51 -3.04 -23.93 6.03
N TRP A 52 -2.32 -22.87 5.61
CA TRP A 52 -2.20 -21.61 6.37
C TRP A 52 -3.55 -20.91 6.56
N LEU A 53 -4.39 -20.89 5.50
CA LEU A 53 -5.73 -20.28 5.54
C LEU A 53 -6.80 -21.20 6.12
N ALA A 54 -6.51 -22.48 6.36
CA ALA A 54 -7.47 -23.51 6.71
C ALA A 54 -8.63 -23.61 5.68
N MET A 55 -8.30 -23.58 4.39
CA MET A 55 -9.24 -23.63 3.26
C MET A 55 -8.90 -24.77 2.29
N SER A 56 -9.87 -25.14 1.45
CA SER A 56 -9.62 -26.07 0.33
C SER A 56 -8.77 -25.37 -0.76
N ARG A 57 -8.13 -26.16 -1.62
CA ARG A 57 -7.21 -25.66 -2.65
C ARG A 57 -7.90 -24.84 -3.75
N THR A 58 -9.16 -25.11 -4.07
CA THR A 58 -9.89 -24.44 -5.16
C THR A 58 -9.99 -22.91 -4.93
N PRO A 59 -10.57 -22.39 -3.83
CA PRO A 59 -10.65 -20.96 -3.59
C PRO A 59 -9.25 -20.30 -3.46
N VAL A 60 -8.27 -21.03 -2.94
CA VAL A 60 -6.89 -20.54 -2.85
C VAL A 60 -6.27 -20.36 -4.24
N ARG A 61 -6.45 -21.34 -5.15
CA ARG A 61 -5.98 -21.23 -6.52
C ARG A 61 -6.59 -20.03 -7.26
N ASP A 62 -7.89 -19.83 -7.10
CA ASP A 62 -8.59 -18.70 -7.72
C ASP A 62 -8.07 -17.37 -7.16
N ALA A 63 -7.83 -17.28 -5.87
CA ALA A 63 -7.23 -16.12 -5.22
C ALA A 63 -5.80 -15.84 -5.72
N LEU A 64 -4.95 -16.87 -5.83
CA LEU A 64 -3.57 -16.72 -6.32
C LEU A 64 -3.55 -16.25 -7.77
N ARG A 65 -4.39 -16.80 -8.65
CA ARG A 65 -4.52 -16.35 -10.04
C ARG A 65 -4.95 -14.88 -10.14
N ARG A 66 -5.88 -14.46 -9.29
CA ARG A 66 -6.31 -13.06 -9.25
C ARG A 66 -5.19 -12.15 -8.77
N LEU A 67 -4.42 -12.55 -7.74
CA LEU A 67 -3.25 -11.81 -7.27
C LEU A 67 -2.13 -11.74 -8.33
N GLU A 68 -1.96 -12.78 -9.16
CA GLU A 68 -1.08 -12.74 -10.33
C GLU A 68 -1.58 -11.74 -11.38
N SER A 69 -2.88 -11.75 -11.68
CA SER A 69 -3.49 -10.77 -12.60
C SER A 69 -3.37 -9.32 -12.10
N ASP A 70 -3.41 -9.11 -10.79
CA ASP A 70 -3.26 -7.80 -10.14
C ASP A 70 -1.78 -7.39 -9.98
N GLY A 71 -0.83 -8.24 -10.39
CA GLY A 71 0.61 -7.96 -10.35
C GLY A 71 1.26 -8.08 -8.96
N LEU A 72 0.53 -8.58 -7.95
CA LEU A 72 1.04 -8.85 -6.61
C LEU A 72 1.87 -10.13 -6.54
N LEU A 73 1.57 -11.07 -7.41
CA LEU A 73 2.31 -12.30 -7.58
C LEU A 73 2.82 -12.40 -9.02
N ALA A 74 3.92 -13.11 -9.21
CA ALA A 74 4.44 -13.53 -10.50
C ALA A 74 4.48 -15.07 -10.55
N HIS A 75 4.39 -15.63 -11.75
CA HIS A 75 4.57 -17.06 -11.94
C HIS A 75 6.01 -17.36 -12.32
N GLU A 76 6.71 -18.12 -11.49
CA GLU A 76 8.07 -18.58 -11.78
C GLU A 76 8.10 -20.09 -12.09
N ALA A 77 8.82 -20.45 -13.17
CA ALA A 77 9.00 -21.86 -13.50
C ALA A 77 9.61 -22.63 -12.30
N HIS A 78 9.06 -23.81 -12.02
CA HIS A 78 9.45 -24.69 -10.90
C HIS A 78 9.19 -24.17 -9.48
N ARG A 79 8.84 -22.88 -9.29
CA ARG A 79 8.51 -22.30 -7.98
C ARG A 79 7.02 -21.99 -7.81
N GLY A 80 6.26 -21.90 -8.92
CA GLY A 80 4.85 -21.52 -8.93
C GLY A 80 4.64 -20.04 -8.65
N ALA A 81 3.58 -19.69 -7.94
CA ALA A 81 3.32 -18.30 -7.55
C ALA A 81 4.36 -17.80 -6.55
N VAL A 82 4.93 -16.63 -6.81
CA VAL A 82 5.88 -15.94 -5.93
C VAL A 82 5.43 -14.49 -5.74
N VAL A 83 5.68 -13.91 -4.57
CA VAL A 83 5.43 -12.48 -4.36
C VAL A 83 6.32 -11.69 -5.32
N ALA A 84 5.72 -10.78 -6.09
CA ALA A 84 6.43 -10.04 -7.15
C ALA A 84 7.64 -9.28 -6.60
N THR A 85 8.64 -9.11 -7.45
CA THR A 85 9.80 -8.24 -7.23
C THR A 85 9.77 -7.15 -8.29
N LEU A 86 10.07 -5.91 -7.90
CA LEU A 86 10.12 -4.79 -8.83
C LEU A 86 11.58 -4.40 -9.06
N ASP A 87 11.98 -4.36 -10.32
CA ASP A 87 13.26 -3.76 -10.73
C ASP A 87 13.16 -2.21 -10.73
N GLU A 88 14.27 -1.53 -10.99
CA GLU A 88 14.32 -0.07 -10.95
C GLU A 88 13.37 0.57 -11.98
N SER A 89 13.23 -0.01 -13.17
CA SER A 89 12.32 0.49 -14.21
C SER A 89 10.86 0.40 -13.75
N ALA A 90 10.45 -0.75 -13.23
CA ALA A 90 9.10 -0.97 -12.70
C ALA A 90 8.80 -0.03 -11.51
N ILE A 91 9.79 0.26 -10.67
CA ILE A 91 9.64 1.23 -9.57
C ILE A 91 9.39 2.64 -10.13
N LEU A 92 10.15 3.08 -11.12
CA LEU A 92 9.98 4.38 -11.75
C LEU A 92 8.60 4.52 -12.41
N GLU A 93 8.15 3.49 -13.14
CA GLU A 93 6.83 3.45 -13.77
C GLU A 93 5.70 3.48 -12.73
N LEU A 94 5.81 2.70 -11.67
CA LEU A 94 4.84 2.66 -10.57
C LEU A 94 4.71 4.02 -9.88
N TYR A 95 5.84 4.69 -9.60
CA TYR A 95 5.83 6.01 -8.97
C TYR A 95 5.34 7.12 -9.89
N ALA A 96 5.55 7.02 -11.20
CA ALA A 96 4.93 7.92 -12.18
C ALA A 96 3.41 7.84 -12.14
N MET A 97 2.85 6.62 -12.08
CA MET A 97 1.41 6.41 -11.91
C MET A 97 0.92 6.89 -10.55
N ARG A 98 1.69 6.63 -9.48
CA ARG A 98 1.40 7.13 -8.13
C ARG A 98 1.27 8.65 -8.11
N GLU A 99 2.24 9.37 -8.66
CA GLU A 99 2.25 10.83 -8.70
C GLU A 99 0.99 11.39 -9.39
N MET A 100 0.62 10.82 -10.54
CA MET A 100 -0.56 11.25 -11.28
C MET A 100 -1.85 10.99 -10.52
N LEU A 101 -2.01 9.78 -9.99
CA LEU A 101 -3.26 9.36 -9.34
C LEU A 101 -3.44 9.99 -7.96
N GLU A 102 -2.39 10.09 -7.15
CA GLU A 102 -2.45 10.76 -5.83
C GLU A 102 -2.66 12.27 -5.98
N GLY A 103 -2.01 12.91 -6.97
CA GLY A 103 -2.26 14.31 -7.28
C GLY A 103 -3.72 14.56 -7.64
N SER A 104 -4.27 13.74 -8.54
CA SER A 104 -5.68 13.81 -8.92
C SER A 104 -6.63 13.54 -7.74
N ALA A 105 -6.27 12.61 -6.85
CA ALA A 105 -7.07 12.31 -5.65
C ALA A 105 -7.12 13.51 -4.71
N ALA A 106 -5.99 14.17 -4.47
CA ALA A 106 -5.90 15.36 -3.63
C ALA A 106 -6.73 16.53 -4.20
N ALA A 107 -6.62 16.78 -5.52
CA ALA A 107 -7.42 17.80 -6.19
C ALA A 107 -8.93 17.55 -6.08
N LEU A 108 -9.35 16.29 -6.25
CA LEU A 108 -10.75 15.91 -6.11
C LEU A 108 -11.21 15.95 -4.65
N ALA A 109 -10.37 15.53 -3.70
CA ALA A 109 -10.68 15.63 -2.27
C ALA A 109 -10.87 17.12 -1.83
N ALA A 110 -10.07 18.06 -2.36
CA ALA A 110 -10.27 19.48 -2.12
C ALA A 110 -11.64 19.98 -2.65
N ARG A 111 -12.10 19.45 -3.79
CA ARG A 111 -13.38 19.86 -4.40
C ARG A 111 -14.60 19.20 -3.76
N HIS A 112 -14.47 17.93 -3.36
CA HIS A 112 -15.63 17.07 -3.04
C HIS A 112 -15.63 16.55 -1.61
N GLY A 113 -14.51 16.64 -0.89
CA GLY A 113 -14.40 16.14 0.49
C GLY A 113 -15.37 16.88 1.41
N ARG A 114 -16.09 16.12 2.24
CA ARG A 114 -17.00 16.67 3.25
C ARG A 114 -16.22 17.13 4.47
N GLU A 115 -16.80 18.01 5.27
CA GLU A 115 -16.12 18.57 6.44
C GLU A 115 -15.73 17.49 7.47
N ASP A 116 -16.59 16.49 7.70
CA ASP A 116 -16.31 15.34 8.57
C ASP A 116 -15.13 14.48 8.08
N GLU A 117 -14.94 14.39 6.75
CA GLU A 117 -13.80 13.69 6.15
C GLU A 117 -12.51 14.51 6.29
N LEU A 118 -12.59 15.84 6.14
CA LEU A 118 -11.46 16.74 6.36
C LEU A 118 -11.04 16.79 7.84
N ASP A 119 -11.98 16.76 8.76
CA ASP A 119 -11.70 16.63 10.19
C ASP A 119 -11.00 15.30 10.51
N THR A 120 -11.43 14.22 9.89
CA THR A 120 -10.75 12.92 9.99
C THR A 120 -9.29 13.02 9.52
N LEU A 121 -9.02 13.70 8.40
CA LEU A 121 -7.66 13.91 7.89
C LEU A 121 -6.80 14.74 8.85
N ARG A 122 -7.37 15.81 9.45
CA ARG A 122 -6.69 16.63 10.50
C ARG A 122 -6.26 15.76 11.68
N HIS A 123 -7.17 14.90 12.18
CA HIS A 123 -6.88 14.00 13.30
C HIS A 123 -5.78 12.98 12.96
N ILE A 124 -5.83 12.37 11.78
CA ILE A 124 -4.82 11.40 11.35
C ILE A 124 -3.45 12.09 11.22
N ALA A 125 -3.37 13.28 10.59
CA ALA A 125 -2.14 14.03 10.47
C ALA A 125 -1.56 14.45 11.83
N ALA A 126 -2.40 14.84 12.80
CA ALA A 126 -1.97 15.13 14.15
C ALA A 126 -1.43 13.89 14.90
N GLU A 127 -2.00 12.70 14.66
CA GLU A 127 -1.52 11.43 15.24
C GLU A 127 -0.11 11.06 14.76
N GLU A 128 0.28 11.44 13.53
CA GLU A 128 1.61 11.17 12.97
C GLU A 128 2.74 11.80 13.80
N ALA A 129 2.52 13.01 14.35
CA ALA A 129 3.51 13.70 15.16
C ALA A 129 4.00 12.85 16.34
N GLY A 130 3.12 12.05 16.95
CA GLY A 130 3.45 11.14 18.04
C GLY A 130 4.08 9.80 17.60
N ALA A 131 4.23 9.59 16.29
CA ALA A 131 4.74 8.34 15.71
C ALA A 131 6.04 8.52 14.91
N LEU A 132 6.60 9.72 14.80
CA LEU A 132 7.77 10.01 13.97
C LEU A 132 9.01 9.16 14.28
N ASN A 133 9.13 8.66 15.50
CA ASN A 133 10.21 7.77 15.96
C ASN A 133 9.79 6.29 16.05
N ASP A 134 8.58 5.95 15.60
CA ASP A 134 8.02 4.59 15.59
C ASP A 134 7.60 4.25 14.15
N ALA A 135 8.55 3.76 13.36
CA ALA A 135 8.32 3.52 11.93
C ALA A 135 7.15 2.57 11.63
N PRO A 136 6.95 1.43 12.33
CA PRO A 136 5.79 0.58 12.11
C PRO A 136 4.45 1.29 12.35
N ARG A 137 4.35 2.06 13.45
CA ARG A 137 3.17 2.84 13.78
C ARG A 137 2.93 3.96 12.76
N LEU A 138 3.98 4.68 12.38
CA LEU A 138 3.91 5.75 11.38
C LEU A 138 3.43 5.23 10.02
N VAL A 139 3.93 4.07 9.56
CA VAL A 139 3.49 3.44 8.31
C VAL A 139 1.99 3.12 8.34
N ALA A 140 1.49 2.61 9.45
CA ALA A 140 0.06 2.31 9.60
C ALA A 140 -0.80 3.59 9.55
N ILE A 141 -0.35 4.68 10.20
CA ILE A 141 -1.04 5.97 10.19
C ILE A 141 -0.99 6.58 8.79
N ASN A 142 0.18 6.62 8.16
CA ASN A 142 0.36 7.11 6.79
C ASN A 142 -0.56 6.41 5.78
N ARG A 143 -0.69 5.08 5.88
CA ARG A 143 -1.63 4.31 5.05
C ARG A 143 -3.08 4.76 5.27
N ARG A 144 -3.50 5.00 6.52
CA ARG A 144 -4.83 5.51 6.85
C ARG A 144 -5.05 6.90 6.27
N PHE A 145 -4.05 7.77 6.33
CA PHE A 145 -4.08 9.14 5.80
C PHE A 145 -4.35 9.13 4.28
N HIS A 146 -3.53 8.40 3.51
CA HIS A 146 -3.74 8.28 2.07
C HIS A 146 -5.11 7.69 1.72
N GLN A 147 -5.53 6.63 2.41
CA GLN A 147 -6.86 6.05 2.18
C GLN A 147 -8.01 7.02 2.49
N ALA A 148 -7.86 7.90 3.47
CA ALA A 148 -8.86 8.92 3.79
C ALA A 148 -8.95 9.96 2.66
N ILE A 149 -7.81 10.44 2.11
CA ILE A 149 -7.79 11.33 0.93
C ILE A 149 -8.48 10.67 -0.27
N PHE A 150 -8.17 9.40 -0.55
CA PHE A 150 -8.74 8.71 -1.71
C PHE A 150 -10.25 8.53 -1.59
N ARG A 151 -10.77 8.32 -0.39
CA ARG A 151 -12.22 8.28 -0.13
C ARG A 151 -12.86 9.67 -0.29
N ALA A 152 -12.23 10.71 0.27
CA ALA A 152 -12.69 12.09 0.18
C ALA A 152 -12.70 12.64 -1.26
N ALA A 153 -11.97 12.02 -2.19
CA ALA A 153 -12.04 12.31 -3.63
C ALA A 153 -13.40 11.95 -4.25
N HIS A 154 -14.23 11.13 -3.60
CA HIS A 154 -15.54 10.66 -4.06
C HIS A 154 -15.56 10.13 -5.51
N ASN A 155 -14.44 9.52 -5.96
CA ASN A 155 -14.30 8.94 -7.29
C ASN A 155 -13.97 7.45 -7.21
N ARG A 156 -15.00 6.60 -7.40
CA ARG A 156 -14.85 5.14 -7.32
C ARG A 156 -13.88 4.55 -8.35
N TYR A 157 -13.73 5.17 -9.51
CA TYR A 157 -12.82 4.69 -10.56
C TYR A 157 -11.37 5.02 -10.22
N LEU A 158 -11.12 6.24 -9.72
CA LEU A 158 -9.81 6.62 -9.22
C LEU A 158 -9.36 5.72 -8.07
N LEU A 159 -10.26 5.42 -7.11
CA LEU A 159 -9.97 4.52 -6.01
C LEU A 159 -9.58 3.11 -6.48
N LYS A 160 -10.25 2.59 -7.53
CA LYS A 160 -9.89 1.30 -8.14
C LYS A 160 -8.50 1.31 -8.77
N MET A 161 -8.05 2.43 -9.34
CA MET A 161 -6.71 2.57 -9.93
C MET A 161 -5.62 2.77 -8.87
N LEU A 162 -5.93 3.43 -7.77
CA LEU A 162 -4.99 3.67 -6.67
C LEU A 162 -4.64 2.40 -5.88
N ASN A 163 -5.58 1.49 -5.70
CA ASN A 163 -5.35 0.28 -4.91
C ASN A 163 -4.18 -0.58 -5.43
N PRO A 164 -4.09 -0.95 -6.72
CA PRO A 164 -2.95 -1.69 -7.26
C PRO A 164 -1.61 -0.95 -7.12
N VAL A 165 -1.61 0.37 -7.27
CA VAL A 165 -0.40 1.19 -7.09
C VAL A 165 0.11 1.11 -5.65
N HIS A 166 -0.79 1.24 -4.67
CA HIS A 166 -0.42 1.13 -3.25
C HIS A 166 0.02 -0.29 -2.86
N ASP A 167 -0.59 -1.31 -3.46
CA ASP A 167 -0.17 -2.69 -3.29
C ASP A 167 1.24 -2.92 -3.85
N GLY A 168 1.54 -2.38 -5.03
CA GLY A 168 2.87 -2.41 -5.62
C GLY A 168 3.93 -1.74 -4.75
N ILE A 169 3.57 -0.63 -4.07
CA ILE A 169 4.47 0.03 -3.11
C ILE A 169 4.73 -0.89 -1.89
N ALA A 170 3.69 -1.55 -1.38
CA ALA A 170 3.80 -2.42 -0.22
C ALA A 170 4.70 -3.65 -0.48
N ILE A 171 4.68 -4.21 -1.70
CA ILE A 171 5.56 -5.32 -2.10
C ILE A 171 7.06 -5.00 -1.91
N MET A 172 7.46 -3.74 -2.04
CA MET A 172 8.86 -3.32 -1.94
C MET A 172 9.44 -3.47 -0.52
N GLY A 173 8.67 -3.92 0.45
CA GLY A 173 9.13 -4.24 1.80
C GLY A 173 9.42 -3.00 2.64
N ARG A 174 10.66 -2.82 3.11
CA ARG A 174 11.03 -1.76 4.03
C ARG A 174 10.52 -0.39 3.59
N SER A 175 9.75 0.28 4.47
CA SER A 175 9.20 1.60 4.20
C SER A 175 10.28 2.69 4.18
N THR A 176 10.12 3.67 3.29
CA THR A 176 10.95 4.89 3.26
C THR A 176 10.77 5.76 4.51
N LEU A 177 9.65 5.62 5.22
CA LEU A 177 9.40 6.29 6.51
C LEU A 177 10.24 5.74 7.67
N ALA A 178 11.04 4.70 7.45
CA ALA A 178 12.07 4.27 8.38
C ALA A 178 13.28 5.22 8.42
N ASP A 179 13.44 6.10 7.41
CA ASP A 179 14.39 7.24 7.45
C ASP A 179 13.72 8.39 8.22
N PRO A 180 14.31 8.84 9.37
CA PRO A 180 13.71 9.91 10.17
C PRO A 180 13.63 11.26 9.44
N ALA A 181 14.48 11.54 8.47
CA ALA A 181 14.41 12.76 7.67
C ALA A 181 13.17 12.69 6.77
N ARG A 182 13.00 11.59 6.02
CA ARG A 182 11.82 11.40 5.17
C ARG A 182 10.51 11.36 5.97
N ALA A 183 10.51 10.78 7.17
CA ALA A 183 9.35 10.77 8.06
C ALA A 183 8.88 12.19 8.41
N ARG A 184 9.83 13.08 8.78
CA ARG A 184 9.51 14.50 9.07
C ARG A 184 9.02 15.26 7.85
N ASP A 185 9.68 15.08 6.70
CA ASP A 185 9.26 15.73 5.45
C ASP A 185 7.85 15.28 5.03
N ALA A 186 7.57 13.96 5.09
CA ALA A 186 6.25 13.43 4.80
C ALA A 186 5.17 14.00 5.70
N HIS A 187 5.43 14.08 7.00
CA HIS A 187 4.50 14.68 7.95
C HIS A 187 4.24 16.17 7.66
N ALA A 188 5.27 16.95 7.36
CA ALA A 188 5.11 18.35 6.98
C ALA A 188 4.28 18.51 5.70
N GLU A 189 4.51 17.66 4.70
CA GLU A 189 3.73 17.61 3.45
C GLU A 189 2.25 17.24 3.72
N HIS A 190 1.97 16.32 4.65
CA HIS A 190 0.60 15.96 5.04
C HIS A 190 -0.13 17.11 5.75
N LEU A 191 0.55 17.83 6.65
CA LEU A 191 -0.03 19.01 7.29
C LEU A 191 -0.37 20.09 6.27
N GLU A 192 0.55 20.41 5.35
CA GLU A 192 0.32 21.35 4.25
C GLU A 192 -0.88 20.93 3.38
N LEU A 193 -0.95 19.63 3.05
CA LEU A 193 -2.04 19.08 2.27
C LEU A 193 -3.40 19.26 2.97
N VAL A 194 -3.48 18.97 4.26
CA VAL A 194 -4.71 19.17 5.07
C VAL A 194 -5.17 20.62 5.05
N GLU A 195 -4.25 21.58 5.17
CA GLU A 195 -4.56 23.02 5.09
C GLU A 195 -5.12 23.42 3.71
N LEU A 196 -4.52 22.89 2.63
CA LEU A 196 -4.99 23.16 1.27
C LEU A 196 -6.36 22.54 0.99
N LEU A 197 -6.60 21.33 1.49
CA LEU A 197 -7.93 20.70 1.43
C LEU A 197 -8.98 21.53 2.17
N ALA A 198 -8.67 22.04 3.35
CA ALA A 198 -9.55 22.89 4.14
C ALA A 198 -9.90 24.22 3.42
N ARG A 199 -8.92 24.77 2.69
CA ARG A 199 -9.10 25.98 1.86
C ARG A 199 -9.75 25.71 0.51
N ARG A 200 -10.06 24.44 0.20
CA ARG A 200 -10.59 24.04 -1.11
C ARG A 200 -9.66 24.37 -2.29
N ASP A 201 -8.37 24.51 -2.02
CA ASP A 201 -7.34 24.76 -3.04
C ASP A 201 -6.95 23.46 -3.74
N ALA A 202 -7.67 23.14 -4.79
CA ALA A 202 -7.46 21.89 -5.56
C ALA A 202 -6.10 21.88 -6.28
N ALA A 203 -5.63 23.03 -6.79
CA ALA A 203 -4.37 23.11 -7.50
C ALA A 203 -3.17 22.97 -6.54
N GLY A 204 -3.23 23.66 -5.40
CA GLY A 204 -2.23 23.53 -4.34
C GLY A 204 -2.17 22.12 -3.78
N ALA A 205 -3.33 21.51 -3.49
CA ALA A 205 -3.41 20.13 -2.99
C ALA A 205 -2.81 19.12 -3.98
N GLU A 206 -3.08 19.25 -5.29
CA GLU A 206 -2.47 18.44 -6.32
C GLU A 206 -0.94 18.60 -6.34
N ALA A 207 -0.45 19.84 -6.30
CA ALA A 207 0.98 20.13 -6.34
C ALA A 207 1.73 19.51 -5.15
N VAL A 208 1.18 19.61 -3.94
CA VAL A 208 1.75 19.01 -2.72
C VAL A 208 1.73 17.49 -2.79
N ALA A 209 0.63 16.86 -3.19
CA ALA A 209 0.55 15.40 -3.32
C ALA A 209 1.56 14.85 -4.35
N ARG A 210 1.75 15.55 -5.48
CA ARG A 210 2.78 15.20 -6.47
C ARG A 210 4.20 15.34 -5.90
N ARG A 211 4.49 16.42 -5.17
CA ARG A 211 5.78 16.62 -4.49
C ARG A 211 6.04 15.51 -3.47
N HIS A 212 5.04 15.15 -2.67
CA HIS A 212 5.10 14.04 -1.72
C HIS A 212 5.46 12.71 -2.39
N SER A 213 4.82 12.39 -3.52
CA SER A 213 5.09 11.18 -4.30
C SER A 213 6.53 11.16 -4.84
N ARG A 214 7.04 12.29 -5.38
CA ARG A 214 8.43 12.42 -5.84
C ARG A 214 9.44 12.26 -4.70
N GLY A 215 9.23 12.91 -3.56
CA GLY A 215 10.09 12.75 -2.39
C GLY A 215 10.12 11.30 -1.87
N SER A 216 9.00 10.59 -1.98
CA SER A 216 8.94 9.16 -1.69
C SER A 216 9.73 8.31 -2.69
N LEU A 217 9.72 8.66 -3.98
CA LEU A 217 10.55 7.99 -5.01
C LEU A 217 12.03 8.17 -4.73
N ASP A 218 12.48 9.40 -4.47
CA ASP A 218 13.89 9.70 -4.18
C ASP A 218 14.40 8.90 -2.99
N ALA A 219 13.61 8.86 -1.91
CA ALA A 219 13.90 8.04 -0.74
C ALA A 219 13.90 6.53 -1.04
N ARG A 220 13.00 6.05 -1.93
CA ARG A 220 12.97 4.65 -2.37
C ARG A 220 14.22 4.27 -3.14
N LEU A 221 14.63 5.06 -4.12
CA LEU A 221 15.82 4.80 -4.92
C LEU A 221 17.11 4.82 -4.06
N LYS A 222 17.17 5.73 -3.07
CA LYS A 222 18.28 5.74 -2.09
C LYS A 222 18.31 4.44 -1.30
N LEU A 223 17.16 4.00 -0.75
CA LEU A 223 17.03 2.78 0.03
C LEU A 223 17.41 1.53 -0.79
N GLN A 224 17.02 1.45 -2.08
CA GLN A 224 17.38 0.34 -2.96
C GLN A 224 18.90 0.26 -3.17
N ARG A 225 19.57 1.39 -3.36
CA ARG A 225 21.04 1.44 -3.49
C ARG A 225 21.76 1.01 -2.21
N GLU A 226 21.18 1.30 -1.04
CA GLU A 226 21.72 0.84 0.26
C GLU A 226 21.58 -0.68 0.41
N ILE A 227 20.42 -1.24 0.07
CA ILE A 227 20.18 -2.68 0.12
C ILE A 227 21.09 -3.45 -0.86
N ALA A 228 21.36 -2.90 -2.03
CA ALA A 228 22.23 -3.54 -3.03
C ALA A 228 23.71 -3.55 -2.65
N LYS A 229 24.13 -2.74 -1.65
CA LYS A 229 25.52 -2.65 -1.17
C LYS A 229 25.82 -3.49 0.06
N GLY A 230 24.81 -3.99 0.77
CA GLY A 230 24.91 -4.78 2.00
C GLY A 230 24.65 -6.23 1.76
#